data_24a184f2c2ae147f655d948469ee03b4
#
_entry.id   24a184f2c2ae147f655d948469ee03b4
#
_cell.length_a   1.000
_cell.length_b   1.000
_cell.length_c   1.000
_cell.angle_alpha   90.00
_cell.angle_beta   90.00
_cell.angle_gamma   90.00
#
_symmetry.space_group_name_H-M   'P 1'
#
loop_
_entity.id
_entity.type
_entity.pdbx_description
1 polymer ?
#
loop_
_entity_poly.entity_id
_entity_poly.type
_entity_poly.pdbx_seq_one_letter_code
_entity_poly.pdbx_strand_id
1 'polypeptide(L)'
;MAPARNCCNLFPMTMSLYDKLKFDANGLIPAIIQEQKTGRVLMMAWMNRASLEKTIETGRTHFWSRSREKFWMKGESSGHTQTVHDIAFDCDGDTLLIQVEQIGSACHKGYKSCFFRSAQDKGANFKITEPQLETPEEIYGKQ
;
A
#
# COMPACT_ATOMS: atom_id res chain seq x y z
N MET A 1 -0.30 6.99 -40.08
CA MET A 1 -0.64 7.58 -39.39
C MET A 1 -1.86 7.43 -38.65
N ALA A 2 -2.90 7.46 -39.14
CA ALA A 2 -4.14 7.30 -38.44
C ALA A 2 -4.21 6.04 -37.60
N PRO A 3 -3.61 4.99 -38.02
CA PRO A 3 -3.74 3.73 -37.27
C PRO A 3 -3.31 3.79 -35.82
N ALA A 4 -2.25 4.46 -35.59
CA ALA A 4 -1.74 4.51 -34.25
C ALA A 4 -2.71 5.21 -33.34
N ARG A 5 -3.31 6.25 -33.82
CA ARG A 5 -4.23 6.98 -33.03
C ARG A 5 -5.46 6.18 -32.75
N ASN A 6 -5.89 5.42 -33.69
CA ASN A 6 -7.08 4.64 -33.53
C ASN A 6 -6.89 3.60 -32.43
N CYS A 7 -5.75 3.00 -32.37
CA CYS A 7 -5.51 2.06 -31.32
C CYS A 7 -5.60 2.71 -29.97
N CYS A 8 -5.03 3.86 -29.83
CA CYS A 8 -5.08 4.53 -28.55
C CYS A 8 -6.49 4.91 -28.18
N ASN A 9 -7.28 5.28 -29.14
CA ASN A 9 -8.63 5.66 -28.85
C ASN A 9 -9.46 4.50 -28.36
N LEU A 10 -9.16 3.32 -28.80
CA LEU A 10 -10.02 2.20 -28.49
C LEU A 10 -9.78 1.54 -27.16
N PHE A 11 -8.60 1.69 -26.58
CA PHE A 11 -8.44 0.99 -25.39
C PHE A 11 -8.40 1.83 -24.20
N PRO A 12 -7.55 2.71 -24.00
CA PRO A 12 -7.41 3.34 -22.68
C PRO A 12 -8.51 4.31 -22.38
N MET A 13 -9.12 4.84 -23.38
CA MET A 13 -10.05 5.91 -23.15
C MET A 13 -11.37 5.50 -22.55
N THR A 14 -11.74 4.25 -22.67
CA THR A 14 -13.04 3.82 -22.23
C THR A 14 -13.02 2.95 -21.01
N MET A 15 -11.83 2.68 -20.46
CA MET A 15 -11.72 1.81 -19.30
C MET A 15 -11.04 2.54 -18.18
N SER A 16 -11.66 2.58 -17.03
CA SER A 16 -11.02 3.13 -15.86
C SER A 16 -10.49 1.97 -15.03
N LEU A 17 -9.59 2.30 -14.12
CA LEU A 17 -9.08 1.34 -13.15
C LEU A 17 -10.24 0.66 -12.42
N TYR A 18 -11.21 1.46 -12.01
CA TYR A 18 -12.31 0.94 -11.18
C TYR A 18 -13.19 -0.09 -11.89
N ASP A 19 -13.22 -0.07 -13.19
CA ASP A 19 -13.99 -1.05 -13.96
C ASP A 19 -13.39 -2.44 -13.84
N LYS A 20 -12.11 -2.53 -13.51
CA LYS A 20 -11.42 -3.80 -13.41
C LYS A 20 -11.27 -4.29 -11.98
N LEU A 21 -11.47 -3.43 -11.00
CA LEU A 21 -11.26 -3.81 -9.61
C LEU A 21 -12.51 -4.46 -9.02
N LYS A 22 -12.28 -5.45 -8.19
CA LYS A 22 -13.34 -6.18 -7.50
C LYS A 22 -13.17 -5.98 -6.01
N PHE A 23 -13.96 -5.07 -5.48
CA PHE A 23 -13.97 -4.85 -4.04
C PHE A 23 -14.80 -5.97 -3.38
N ASP A 24 -14.46 -6.30 -2.15
CA ASP A 24 -15.17 -7.39 -1.47
C ASP A 24 -16.58 -6.95 -1.03
N ALA A 25 -17.28 -7.82 -0.31
CA ALA A 25 -18.65 -7.55 0.10
C ALA A 25 -18.77 -6.32 1.00
N ASN A 26 -17.68 -5.92 1.63
CA ASN A 26 -17.65 -4.73 2.49
C ASN A 26 -17.11 -3.51 1.76
N GLY A 27 -16.89 -3.62 0.46
CA GLY A 27 -16.36 -2.51 -0.33
C GLY A 27 -14.88 -2.29 -0.15
N LEU A 28 -14.12 -3.32 0.23
CA LEU A 28 -12.71 -3.20 0.52
C LEU A 28 -11.85 -4.02 -0.44
N ILE A 29 -10.63 -3.55 -0.66
CA ILE A 29 -9.65 -4.27 -1.46
C ILE A 29 -8.32 -4.18 -0.71
N PRO A 30 -7.58 -5.29 -0.62
CA PRO A 30 -6.28 -5.26 0.05
C PRO A 30 -5.25 -4.60 -0.85
N ALA A 31 -4.38 -3.82 -0.25
CA ALA A 31 -3.30 -3.15 -0.96
C ALA A 31 -1.97 -3.57 -0.34
N ILE A 32 -1.15 -4.22 -1.15
CA ILE A 32 0.20 -4.60 -0.76
C ILE A 32 1.09 -3.41 -1.09
N ILE A 33 1.84 -2.93 -0.11
CA ILE A 33 2.71 -1.77 -0.30
C ILE A 33 4.15 -2.24 -0.39
N GLN A 34 4.80 -1.88 -1.49
CA GLN A 34 6.15 -2.34 -1.79
C GLN A 34 7.04 -1.13 -2.00
N GLU A 35 8.24 -1.19 -1.45
CA GLU A 35 9.21 -0.12 -1.69
C GLU A 35 9.74 -0.26 -3.12
N GLN A 36 9.56 0.79 -3.93
CA GLN A 36 9.95 0.74 -5.33
C GLN A 36 11.45 0.51 -5.50
N LYS A 37 12.25 1.19 -4.69
CA LYS A 37 13.68 1.17 -4.85
C LYS A 37 14.32 -0.19 -4.60
N THR A 38 13.81 -0.92 -3.61
CA THR A 38 14.41 -2.19 -3.19
C THR A 38 13.58 -3.42 -3.53
N GLY A 39 12.29 -3.23 -3.80
CA GLY A 39 11.36 -4.35 -3.98
C GLY A 39 10.87 -4.94 -2.67
N ARG A 40 11.26 -4.36 -1.54
CA ARG A 40 10.85 -4.88 -0.23
C ARG A 40 9.36 -4.65 -0.02
N VAL A 41 8.62 -5.69 0.34
CA VAL A 41 7.22 -5.54 0.72
C VAL A 41 7.19 -4.93 2.12
N LEU A 42 6.49 -3.84 2.28
CA LEU A 42 6.51 -3.07 3.52
C LEU A 42 5.33 -3.36 4.43
N MET A 43 4.14 -3.49 3.87
CA MET A 43 2.93 -3.68 4.66
C MET A 43 1.78 -4.07 3.76
N MET A 44 0.66 -4.45 4.37
CA MET A 44 -0.61 -4.60 3.67
C MET A 44 -1.68 -3.89 4.49
N ALA A 45 -2.56 -3.17 3.82
CA ALA A 45 -3.68 -2.53 4.48
C ALA A 45 -4.85 -2.48 3.53
N TRP A 46 -6.02 -2.09 4.04
CA TRP A 46 -7.25 -2.12 3.26
C TRP A 46 -7.58 -0.75 2.71
N MET A 47 -8.13 -0.73 1.51
CA MET A 47 -8.63 0.49 0.89
C MET A 47 -10.08 0.27 0.50
N ASN A 48 -10.88 1.33 0.59
CA ASN A 48 -12.17 1.34 -0.08
C ASN A 48 -12.00 2.24 -1.31
N ARG A 49 -13.04 2.37 -2.11
CA ARG A 49 -12.94 3.17 -3.33
C ARG A 49 -12.52 4.61 -3.04
N ALA A 50 -13.10 5.19 -1.99
CA ALA A 50 -12.81 6.59 -1.66
C ALA A 50 -11.34 6.78 -1.24
N SER A 51 -10.77 5.85 -0.45
CA SER A 51 -9.37 5.97 -0.06
C SER A 51 -8.45 5.73 -1.25
N LEU A 52 -8.82 4.86 -2.16
CA LEU A 52 -8.04 4.66 -3.38
C LEU A 52 -8.07 5.90 -4.26
N GLU A 53 -9.24 6.51 -4.41
CA GLU A 53 -9.36 7.77 -5.15
C GLU A 53 -8.48 8.85 -4.53
N LYS A 54 -8.48 8.92 -3.20
CA LYS A 54 -7.66 9.91 -2.50
C LYS A 54 -6.18 9.63 -2.69
N THR A 55 -5.80 8.36 -2.69
CA THR A 55 -4.42 7.95 -2.94
C THR A 55 -3.96 8.41 -4.33
N ILE A 56 -4.80 8.21 -5.33
CA ILE A 56 -4.47 8.61 -6.70
C ILE A 56 -4.42 10.13 -6.81
N GLU A 57 -5.36 10.81 -6.19
CA GLU A 57 -5.44 12.26 -6.26
C GLU A 57 -4.23 12.94 -5.62
N THR A 58 -3.80 12.45 -4.46
CA THR A 58 -2.75 13.13 -3.69
C THR A 58 -1.36 12.59 -3.94
N GLY A 59 -1.24 11.37 -4.49
CA GLY A 59 0.05 10.70 -4.61
C GLY A 59 0.59 10.15 -3.29
N ARG A 60 -0.25 10.13 -2.25
CA ARG A 60 0.12 9.61 -0.93
C ARG A 60 -0.86 8.53 -0.57
N THR A 61 -0.39 7.46 0.10
CA THR A 61 -1.27 6.34 0.41
C THR A 61 -2.29 6.70 1.48
N HIS A 62 -3.54 6.39 1.18
CA HIS A 62 -4.67 6.56 2.10
C HIS A 62 -5.37 5.22 2.21
N PHE A 63 -5.73 4.85 3.42
CA PHE A 63 -6.31 3.55 3.70
C PHE A 63 -7.62 3.68 4.45
N TRP A 64 -8.32 2.58 4.59
CA TRP A 64 -9.53 2.49 5.41
C TRP A 64 -9.26 1.56 6.58
N SER A 65 -9.46 2.06 7.79
CA SER A 65 -9.31 1.24 9.00
C SER A 65 -10.61 0.51 9.26
N ARG A 66 -10.57 -0.82 9.22
CA ARG A 66 -11.77 -1.62 9.46
C ARG A 66 -12.23 -1.53 10.91
N SER A 67 -11.29 -1.48 11.84
CA SER A 67 -11.64 -1.45 13.26
C SER A 67 -12.15 -0.09 13.71
N ARG A 68 -11.57 0.98 13.17
CA ARG A 68 -11.96 2.33 13.57
C ARG A 68 -12.98 2.95 12.63
N GLU A 69 -13.23 2.29 11.50
CA GLU A 69 -14.19 2.75 10.49
C GLU A 69 -13.93 4.18 10.06
N LYS A 70 -12.68 4.45 9.71
CA LYS A 70 -12.32 5.78 9.24
C LYS A 70 -11.12 5.72 8.29
N PHE A 71 -10.96 6.80 7.54
CA PHE A 71 -9.80 6.95 6.66
C PHE A 71 -8.57 7.31 7.47
N TRP A 72 -7.42 6.94 6.95
CA TRP A 72 -6.16 7.41 7.51
C TRP A 72 -5.12 7.49 6.39
N MET A 73 -4.25 8.48 6.46
CA MET A 73 -3.13 8.61 5.54
C MET A 73 -1.90 8.05 6.23
N LYS A 74 -1.15 7.20 5.51
CA LYS A 74 0.06 6.65 6.07
C LYS A 74 1.01 7.79 6.42
N GLY A 75 1.48 7.80 7.65
CA GLY A 75 2.41 8.81 8.11
C GLY A 75 1.77 10.08 8.63
N GLU A 76 0.43 10.12 8.75
CA GLU A 76 -0.23 11.35 9.22
C GLU A 76 0.20 11.75 10.63
N SER A 77 0.56 10.78 11.48
CA SER A 77 1.04 11.07 12.83
C SER A 77 2.55 10.99 12.95
N SER A 78 3.16 10.02 12.27
CA SER A 78 4.58 9.76 12.41
C SER A 78 5.46 10.57 11.46
N GLY A 79 4.89 11.06 10.38
CA GLY A 79 5.67 11.68 9.31
C GLY A 79 6.26 10.69 8.34
N HIS A 80 6.08 9.39 8.58
CA HIS A 80 6.64 8.34 7.71
C HIS A 80 5.69 8.06 6.55
N THR A 81 5.62 9.02 5.65
CA THR A 81 4.66 8.99 4.53
C THR A 81 5.15 8.08 3.41
N GLN A 82 4.23 7.75 2.51
CA GLN A 82 4.51 6.94 1.34
C GLN A 82 4.09 7.72 0.10
N THR A 83 5.05 7.99 -0.78
CA THR A 83 4.77 8.64 -2.06
C THR A 83 4.56 7.56 -3.11
N VAL A 84 3.43 7.60 -3.79
CA VAL A 84 3.05 6.57 -4.76
C VAL A 84 3.81 6.73 -6.06
N HIS A 85 4.40 5.65 -6.55
CA HIS A 85 5.08 5.61 -7.85
C HIS A 85 4.30 4.79 -8.85
N ASP A 86 3.59 3.77 -8.43
CA ASP A 86 2.85 2.91 -9.32
C ASP A 86 1.74 2.18 -8.59
N ILE A 87 0.64 1.94 -9.27
CA ILE A 87 -0.48 1.18 -8.73
C ILE A 87 -0.82 0.10 -9.75
N ALA A 88 -0.58 -1.14 -9.37
CA ALA A 88 -0.90 -2.30 -10.19
C ALA A 88 -1.99 -3.12 -9.50
N PHE A 89 -2.67 -3.96 -10.25
CA PHE A 89 -3.65 -4.87 -9.66
C PHE A 89 -3.42 -6.25 -10.27
N ASP A 90 -3.85 -7.28 -9.56
CA ASP A 90 -3.55 -8.64 -9.96
C ASP A 90 -4.50 -9.14 -11.04
N CYS A 91 -4.33 -10.39 -11.45
CA CYS A 91 -4.99 -10.93 -12.64
C CYS A 91 -6.51 -10.97 -12.54
N ASP A 92 -7.05 -11.11 -11.33
CA ASP A 92 -8.50 -11.11 -11.15
C ASP A 92 -9.03 -9.82 -10.51
N GLY A 93 -8.16 -8.82 -10.32
CA GLY A 93 -8.59 -7.49 -9.94
C GLY A 93 -9.00 -7.32 -8.49
N ASP A 94 -8.62 -8.23 -7.61
CA ASP A 94 -9.05 -8.17 -6.22
C ASP A 94 -7.92 -7.82 -5.24
N THR A 95 -6.74 -7.47 -5.73
CA THR A 95 -5.61 -7.09 -4.88
C THR A 95 -4.81 -6.01 -5.60
N LEU A 96 -4.39 -5.01 -4.85
CA LEU A 96 -3.55 -3.94 -5.38
C LEU A 96 -2.11 -4.14 -4.95
N LEU A 97 -1.18 -3.79 -5.83
CA LEU A 97 0.23 -3.68 -5.50
C LEU A 97 0.65 -2.25 -5.77
N ILE A 98 0.99 -1.52 -4.73
CA ILE A 98 1.33 -0.12 -4.82
C ILE A 98 2.80 0.07 -4.50
N GLN A 99 3.55 0.57 -5.46
CA GLN A 99 4.97 0.85 -5.25
C GLN A 99 5.14 2.28 -4.77
N VAL A 100 5.92 2.44 -3.72
CA VAL A 100 6.04 3.72 -3.04
C VAL A 100 7.50 4.05 -2.71
N GLU A 101 7.73 5.32 -2.42
CA GLU A 101 8.93 5.76 -1.73
C GLU A 101 8.54 5.94 -0.27
N GLN A 102 9.17 5.19 0.62
CA GLN A 102 8.85 5.18 2.05
C GLN A 102 9.81 6.07 2.81
N ILE A 103 9.26 6.98 3.61
CA ILE A 103 10.06 7.79 4.53
C ILE A 103 10.06 7.05 5.88
N GLY A 104 11.26 6.74 6.38
CA GLY A 104 11.40 6.08 7.68
C GLY A 104 10.88 4.65 7.69
N SER A 105 10.44 4.20 8.86
CA SER A 105 9.91 2.86 9.02
C SER A 105 8.45 2.80 8.61
N ALA A 106 8.07 1.73 7.92
CA ALA A 106 6.66 1.55 7.57
C ALA A 106 5.87 0.99 8.75
N CYS A 107 6.54 0.19 9.58
CA CYS A 107 5.89 -0.45 10.72
C CYS A 107 5.84 0.50 11.91
N HIS A 108 4.68 0.57 12.58
CA HIS A 108 4.55 1.43 13.76
C HIS A 108 5.41 0.96 14.93
N LYS A 109 5.95 -0.24 14.85
CA LYS A 109 6.89 -0.73 15.87
C LYS A 109 8.33 -0.35 15.54
N GLY A 110 8.55 0.42 14.48
CA GLY A 110 9.87 0.94 14.16
C GLY A 110 10.71 0.11 13.23
N TYR A 111 10.14 -0.93 12.63
CA TYR A 111 10.84 -1.73 11.63
C TYR A 111 10.55 -1.18 10.25
N LYS A 112 11.49 -1.34 9.33
CA LYS A 112 11.29 -0.87 7.97
C LYS A 112 10.05 -1.49 7.36
N SER A 113 9.87 -2.78 7.55
CA SER A 113 8.73 -3.53 7.02
C SER A 113 7.93 -4.11 8.18
N CYS A 114 6.61 -4.19 8.00
CA CYS A 114 5.77 -4.89 8.95
C CYS A 114 6.07 -6.39 8.96
N PHE A 115 6.73 -6.89 7.92
CA PHE A 115 7.05 -8.31 7.78
C PHE A 115 8.46 -8.60 8.28
N PHE A 116 8.73 -8.26 9.53
CA PHE A 116 10.06 -8.36 10.13
C PHE A 116 10.30 -9.65 10.91
N ARG A 117 9.37 -10.58 10.86
CA ARG A 117 9.49 -11.88 11.55
C ARG A 117 9.25 -12.98 10.55
N SER A 118 9.99 -14.07 10.67
CA SER A 118 9.85 -15.22 9.78
C SER A 118 9.66 -16.49 10.57
N ALA A 119 8.85 -17.39 10.04
CA ALA A 119 8.60 -18.67 10.67
C ALA A 119 9.85 -19.53 10.65
N GLN A 120 10.03 -20.34 11.67
CA GLN A 120 11.12 -21.30 11.77
C GLN A 120 10.61 -22.63 12.25
N ASP A 121 11.39 -23.68 12.04
CA ASP A 121 11.09 -25.02 12.52
C ASP A 121 9.68 -25.47 12.14
N LYS A 122 9.38 -25.31 10.86
CA LYS A 122 8.08 -25.68 10.29
C LYS A 122 6.91 -25.03 11.01
N GLY A 123 7.14 -23.79 11.50
CA GLY A 123 6.08 -23.04 12.17
C GLY A 123 6.06 -23.19 13.67
N ALA A 124 6.96 -23.97 14.25
CA ALA A 124 6.99 -24.15 15.71
C ALA A 124 7.41 -22.88 16.43
N ASN A 125 8.20 -22.03 15.77
CA ASN A 125 8.58 -20.74 16.33
C ASN A 125 8.92 -19.75 15.22
N PHE A 126 9.41 -18.58 15.58
CA PHE A 126 9.76 -17.56 14.60
C PHE A 126 10.99 -16.79 15.06
N LYS A 127 11.58 -16.05 14.14
CA LYS A 127 12.71 -15.16 14.49
C LYS A 127 12.47 -13.79 13.88
N ILE A 128 13.10 -12.79 14.48
CA ILE A 128 13.13 -11.43 13.95
C ILE A 128 14.25 -11.38 12.92
N THR A 129 13.96 -10.89 11.72
CA THR A 129 14.89 -10.96 10.59
C THR A 129 15.47 -9.61 10.21
N GLU A 130 15.03 -8.52 10.83
CA GLU A 130 15.49 -7.18 10.50
C GLU A 130 15.71 -6.39 11.77
N PRO A 131 16.63 -5.43 11.77
CA PRO A 131 16.84 -4.60 12.95
C PRO A 131 15.70 -3.59 13.08
N GLN A 132 15.39 -3.23 14.32
CA GLN A 132 14.46 -2.14 14.59
C GLN A 132 15.19 -0.82 14.29
N LEU A 133 14.59 0.03 13.46
CA LEU A 133 15.23 1.29 13.06
C LEU A 133 15.04 2.36 14.13
N GLU A 134 13.88 2.37 14.79
CA GLU A 134 13.61 3.29 15.88
C GLU A 134 12.51 2.71 16.74
N THR A 135 12.37 3.21 17.97
CA THR A 135 11.34 2.71 18.87
C THR A 135 10.03 3.44 18.62
N PRO A 136 8.90 2.87 19.06
CA PRO A 136 7.63 3.60 18.96
C PRO A 136 7.68 4.93 19.68
N GLU A 137 8.40 5.02 20.79
CA GLU A 137 8.56 6.28 21.51
C GLU A 137 9.29 7.31 20.66
N GLU A 138 10.29 6.88 19.91
CA GLU A 138 11.00 7.79 19.03
C GLU A 138 10.13 8.25 17.87
N ILE A 139 9.24 7.38 17.39
CA ILE A 139 8.36 7.73 16.28
C ILE A 139 7.26 8.68 16.73
N TYR A 140 6.55 8.34 17.80
CA TYR A 140 5.35 9.05 18.21
C TYR A 140 5.55 10.00 19.39
N GLY A 141 6.59 9.80 20.17
CA GLY A 141 6.83 10.62 21.33
C GLY A 141 7.41 11.97 21.04
N LYS A 142 7.68 12.28 19.79
CA LYS A 142 8.30 13.55 19.41
C LYS A 142 7.30 14.67 19.24
N GLN A 143 6.07 14.42 19.46
CA GLN A 143 5.04 15.42 19.23
C GLN A 143 4.90 16.46 20.34
#